data_88dd689bce675640550e7fe0102c8f1d
#
_entry.id   88dd689bce675640550e7fe0102c8f1d
#
_cell.length_a   1.000
_cell.length_b   1.000
_cell.length_c   1.000
_cell.angle_alpha   90.00
_cell.angle_beta   90.00
_cell.angle_gamma   90.00
#
_symmetry.space_group_name_H-M   'P 1'
#
loop_
_entity.id
_entity.type
_entity.pdbx_description
1 polymer ?
#
loop_
_entity_poly.entity_id
_entity_poly.type
_entity_poly.pdbx_seq_one_letter_code
_entity_poly.pdbx_strand_id
1 'polypeptide(L)'
;MALAGCASPPPQRWSEWVDPGLGPNSGLLRGAPVLVACDTFDLLMRPPCESDLTQALAERGVRPIVAPGTTPFSPRETDPQMASSATSLGANAIFILTLAPAASSGGWGGSGMAIGIGGFSGGRNSGVGVGLSAPIGGGAWGGGGATGFSATGRVIDVRTGRMVWSSTFVASPSSDVGGQVRGLMRNVLDSAQAAGVL
;
A
#
# COMPACT_ATOMS: atom_id res chain seq x y z
N MET A 1 -34.85 -22.20 -3.85
CA MET A 1 -34.58 -21.06 -2.96
C MET A 1 -33.17 -20.56 -3.27
N ALA A 2 -33.04 -19.37 -3.88
CA ALA A 2 -31.76 -18.76 -4.17
C ALA A 2 -31.30 -17.99 -2.92
N LEU A 3 -30.20 -18.39 -2.29
CA LEU A 3 -29.55 -17.65 -1.22
C LEU A 3 -28.84 -16.45 -1.86
N ALA A 4 -29.46 -15.28 -1.79
CA ALA A 4 -28.80 -14.02 -2.08
C ALA A 4 -27.79 -13.75 -0.95
N GLY A 5 -26.55 -14.21 -1.16
CA GLY A 5 -25.44 -13.88 -0.28
C GLY A 5 -25.20 -12.38 -0.37
N CYS A 6 -25.18 -11.68 0.77
CA CYS A 6 -24.75 -10.28 0.86
C CYS A 6 -23.27 -10.21 0.49
N ALA A 7 -22.97 -10.04 -0.78
CA ALA A 7 -21.60 -9.75 -1.23
C ALA A 7 -21.26 -8.31 -0.83
N SER A 8 -20.18 -8.14 -0.08
CA SER A 8 -19.66 -6.79 0.20
C SER A 8 -19.28 -6.11 -1.13
N PRO A 9 -19.55 -4.82 -1.28
CA PRO A 9 -19.16 -4.11 -2.49
C PRO A 9 -17.64 -4.19 -2.69
N PRO A 10 -17.18 -4.27 -3.95
CA PRO A 10 -15.75 -4.36 -4.24
C PRO A 10 -15.01 -3.10 -3.75
N PRO A 11 -13.73 -3.23 -3.40
CA PRO A 11 -12.90 -2.08 -3.05
C PRO A 11 -12.89 -1.04 -4.17
N GLN A 12 -12.97 0.23 -3.78
CA GLN A 12 -12.97 1.35 -4.72
C GLN A 12 -11.58 1.93 -4.87
N ARG A 13 -11.15 2.21 -6.11
CA ARG A 13 -9.92 2.95 -6.38
C ARG A 13 -10.11 4.41 -6.02
N TRP A 14 -9.27 4.90 -5.11
CA TRP A 14 -9.28 6.30 -4.66
C TRP A 14 -8.33 7.17 -5.48
N SER A 15 -7.13 6.67 -5.74
CA SER A 15 -6.10 7.39 -6.50
C SER A 15 -5.19 6.43 -7.24
N GLU A 16 -4.57 6.92 -8.30
CA GLU A 16 -3.51 6.25 -9.03
C GLU A 16 -2.57 7.31 -9.61
N TRP A 17 -1.29 7.04 -9.53
CA TRP A 17 -0.25 7.86 -10.12
C TRP A 17 0.81 6.97 -10.78
N VAL A 18 1.21 7.35 -11.99
CA VAL A 18 2.25 6.67 -12.78
C VAL A 18 3.26 7.73 -13.19
N ASP A 19 4.55 7.46 -13.02
CA ASP A 19 5.61 8.36 -13.50
C ASP A 19 5.48 8.50 -15.03
N PRO A 20 5.38 9.73 -15.56
CA PRO A 20 5.32 9.93 -17.01
C PRO A 20 6.52 9.38 -17.79
N GLY A 21 7.66 9.21 -17.12
CA GLY A 21 8.85 8.58 -17.68
C GLY A 21 8.79 7.06 -17.73
N LEU A 22 7.82 6.46 -17.03
CA LEU A 22 7.57 5.03 -17.09
C LEU A 22 6.75 4.75 -18.34
N GLY A 23 7.36 4.23 -19.39
CA GLY A 23 6.65 3.88 -20.61
C GLY A 23 5.51 2.88 -20.35
N PRO A 24 4.43 2.90 -21.16
CA PRO A 24 3.39 1.90 -21.08
C PRO A 24 4.00 0.50 -21.30
N ASN A 25 3.61 -0.45 -20.44
CA ASN A 25 4.17 -1.81 -20.44
C ASN A 25 5.68 -1.87 -20.15
N SER A 26 6.17 -1.05 -19.23
CA SER A 26 7.59 -1.04 -18.84
C SER A 26 8.05 -2.42 -18.31
N GLY A 27 7.12 -3.19 -17.70
CA GLY A 27 7.45 -4.47 -17.07
C GLY A 27 8.56 -4.36 -16.03
N LEU A 28 8.68 -3.20 -15.37
CA LEU A 28 9.78 -2.87 -14.46
C LEU A 28 10.02 -3.96 -13.41
N LEU A 29 8.96 -4.59 -12.94
CA LEU A 29 9.05 -5.61 -11.90
C LEU A 29 9.14 -7.03 -12.46
N ARG A 30 8.83 -7.23 -13.74
CA ARG A 30 8.77 -8.57 -14.36
C ARG A 30 10.17 -9.21 -14.42
N GLY A 31 10.33 -10.36 -13.77
CA GLY A 31 11.61 -11.06 -13.67
C GLY A 31 12.68 -10.35 -12.84
N ALA A 32 12.37 -9.15 -12.31
CA ALA A 32 13.29 -8.37 -11.52
C ALA A 32 13.31 -8.83 -10.05
N PRO A 33 14.46 -8.73 -9.36
CA PRO A 33 14.52 -8.85 -7.90
C PRO A 33 13.88 -7.62 -7.27
N VAL A 34 12.80 -7.81 -6.51
CA VAL A 34 11.99 -6.75 -5.91
C VAL A 34 11.94 -6.94 -4.40
N LEU A 35 12.38 -5.94 -3.67
CA LEU A 35 12.25 -5.92 -2.22
C LEU A 35 10.78 -5.68 -1.87
N VAL A 36 10.23 -6.58 -1.04
CA VAL A 36 8.83 -6.53 -0.63
C VAL A 36 8.75 -6.06 0.81
N ALA A 37 7.88 -5.10 1.07
CA ALA A 37 7.62 -4.60 2.40
C ALA A 37 6.14 -4.35 2.61
N CYS A 38 5.65 -4.67 3.82
CA CYS A 38 4.34 -4.28 4.31
C CYS A 38 4.49 -3.26 5.44
N ASP A 39 3.83 -2.12 5.28
CA ASP A 39 3.66 -1.13 6.32
C ASP A 39 2.22 -1.24 6.85
N THR A 40 2.09 -1.72 8.09
CA THR A 40 0.79 -2.02 8.69
C THR A 40 0.64 -1.30 10.01
N PHE A 41 -0.57 -0.86 10.32
CA PHE A 41 -0.90 -0.23 11.60
C PHE A 41 -0.75 -1.18 12.80
N ASP A 42 -0.81 -2.50 12.57
CA ASP A 42 -0.59 -3.54 13.55
C ASP A 42 0.60 -4.40 13.15
N LEU A 43 1.62 -4.43 14.00
CA LEU A 43 2.85 -5.19 13.76
C LEU A 43 2.62 -6.71 13.60
N LEU A 44 1.54 -7.23 14.21
CA LEU A 44 1.18 -8.65 14.06
C LEU A 44 0.64 -8.97 12.65
N MET A 45 0.15 -7.97 11.94
CA MET A 45 -0.31 -8.14 10.56
C MET A 45 0.80 -8.07 9.52
N ARG A 46 1.99 -7.61 9.90
CA ARG A 46 3.11 -7.45 8.95
C ARG A 46 3.58 -8.79 8.37
N PRO A 47 3.93 -9.83 9.18
CA PRO A 47 4.43 -11.09 8.62
C PRO A 47 3.44 -11.77 7.66
N PRO A 48 2.14 -11.93 7.97
CA PRO A 48 1.19 -12.49 7.03
C PRO A 48 1.03 -11.62 5.78
N CYS A 49 1.02 -10.28 5.91
CA CYS A 49 0.95 -9.38 4.76
C CYS A 49 2.14 -9.57 3.82
N GLU A 50 3.37 -9.61 4.35
CA GLU A 50 4.58 -9.82 3.56
C GLU A 50 4.61 -11.19 2.88
N SER A 51 4.14 -12.24 3.58
CA SER A 51 4.01 -13.57 3.02
C SER A 51 3.03 -13.62 1.84
N ASP A 52 1.83 -13.10 2.05
CA ASP A 52 0.78 -13.08 1.02
C ASP A 52 1.18 -12.24 -0.18
N LEU A 53 1.79 -11.07 0.07
CA LEU A 53 2.27 -10.16 -0.99
C LEU A 53 3.42 -10.79 -1.79
N THR A 54 4.35 -11.44 -1.09
CA THR A 54 5.46 -12.17 -1.72
C THR A 54 4.95 -13.26 -2.65
N GLN A 55 4.03 -14.08 -2.20
CA GLN A 55 3.42 -15.12 -3.02
C GLN A 55 2.70 -14.53 -4.23
N ALA A 56 1.85 -13.51 -4.01
CA ALA A 56 1.07 -12.90 -5.07
C ALA A 56 1.93 -12.20 -6.14
N LEU A 57 3.08 -11.64 -5.77
CA LEU A 57 4.05 -11.07 -6.71
C LEU A 57 4.80 -12.17 -7.48
N ALA A 58 5.19 -13.27 -6.81
CA ALA A 58 5.84 -14.41 -7.46
C ALA A 58 4.95 -15.04 -8.52
N GLU A 59 3.65 -15.19 -8.24
CA GLU A 59 2.64 -15.70 -9.20
C GLU A 59 2.52 -14.80 -10.46
N ARG A 60 2.89 -13.53 -10.36
CA ARG A 60 2.93 -12.55 -11.47
C ARG A 60 4.30 -12.44 -12.15
N GLY A 61 5.23 -13.34 -11.84
CA GLY A 61 6.54 -13.42 -12.47
C GLY A 61 7.58 -12.43 -11.94
N VAL A 62 7.36 -11.85 -10.76
CA VAL A 62 8.35 -11.08 -10.02
C VAL A 62 9.26 -12.03 -9.23
N ARG A 63 10.49 -11.63 -8.92
CA ARG A 63 11.37 -12.33 -7.97
C ARG A 63 11.41 -11.57 -6.63
N PRO A 64 10.49 -11.86 -5.70
CA PRO A 64 10.42 -11.11 -4.46
C PRO A 64 11.60 -11.42 -3.54
N ILE A 65 12.11 -10.39 -2.89
CA ILE A 65 13.08 -10.46 -1.79
C ILE A 65 12.37 -9.95 -0.54
N VAL A 66 12.29 -10.77 0.49
CA VAL A 66 11.75 -10.36 1.78
C VAL A 66 12.87 -9.69 2.57
N ALA A 67 12.61 -8.49 3.08
CA ALA A 67 13.56 -7.82 3.95
C ALA A 67 13.82 -8.69 5.19
N PRO A 68 15.09 -8.86 5.61
CA PRO A 68 15.36 -9.51 6.89
C PRO A 68 14.63 -8.73 7.99
N GLY A 69 13.88 -9.43 8.85
CA GLY A 69 12.88 -8.90 9.79
C GLY A 69 13.36 -7.86 10.82
N THR A 70 14.55 -7.30 10.64
CA THR A 70 15.17 -6.28 11.50
C THR A 70 15.26 -4.90 10.85
N THR A 71 14.92 -4.76 9.57
CA THR A 71 14.90 -3.46 8.91
C THR A 71 13.43 -3.00 8.78
N PRO A 72 12.84 -2.37 9.79
CA PRO A 72 11.58 -1.70 9.60
C PRO A 72 11.86 -0.54 8.65
N PHE A 73 11.28 -0.56 7.45
CA PHE A 73 11.17 0.67 6.69
C PHE A 73 10.39 1.64 7.58
N SER A 74 11.11 2.60 8.15
CA SER A 74 10.47 3.60 8.97
C SER A 74 9.57 4.44 8.07
N PRO A 75 8.34 4.79 8.49
CA PRO A 75 7.53 5.77 7.77
C PRO A 75 8.23 7.11 7.56
N ARG A 76 9.37 7.33 8.25
CA ARG A 76 10.22 8.53 8.15
C ARG A 76 11.36 8.37 7.16
N GLU A 77 11.62 7.16 6.65
CA GLU A 77 12.65 6.98 5.63
C GLU A 77 12.20 7.59 4.31
N THR A 78 13.11 8.33 3.69
CA THR A 78 12.89 8.86 2.35
C THR A 78 13.08 7.77 1.31
N ASP A 79 12.40 7.89 0.15
CA ASP A 79 12.54 6.92 -0.95
C ASP A 79 14.01 6.67 -1.35
N PRO A 80 14.92 7.67 -1.40
CA PRO A 80 16.34 7.43 -1.66
C PRO A 80 17.05 6.60 -0.58
N GLN A 81 16.68 6.74 0.71
CA GLN A 81 17.26 5.94 1.79
C GLN A 81 16.82 4.48 1.66
N MET A 82 15.54 4.24 1.39
CA MET A 82 15.02 2.89 1.13
C MET A 82 15.69 2.27 -0.10
N ALA A 83 15.88 3.03 -1.17
CA ALA A 83 16.57 2.55 -2.37
C ALA A 83 18.01 2.13 -2.08
N SER A 84 18.73 2.89 -1.25
CA SER A 84 20.09 2.53 -0.83
C SER A 84 20.11 1.20 -0.05
N SER A 85 19.18 1.00 0.88
CA SER A 85 19.04 -0.25 1.63
C SER A 85 18.68 -1.41 0.71
N ALA A 86 17.79 -1.21 -0.24
CA ALA A 86 17.39 -2.22 -1.22
C ALA A 86 18.54 -2.62 -2.17
N THR A 87 19.38 -1.66 -2.53
CA THR A 87 20.59 -1.92 -3.35
C THR A 87 21.51 -2.94 -2.66
N SER A 88 21.71 -2.81 -1.36
CA SER A 88 22.56 -3.74 -0.59
C SER A 88 22.00 -5.17 -0.57
N LEU A 89 20.70 -5.33 -0.78
CA LEU A 89 20.01 -6.61 -0.89
C LEU A 89 19.89 -7.12 -2.34
N GLY A 90 20.45 -6.38 -3.30
CA GLY A 90 20.43 -6.73 -4.71
C GLY A 90 19.06 -6.54 -5.39
N ALA A 91 18.20 -5.72 -4.81
CA ALA A 91 16.90 -5.41 -5.40
C ALA A 91 17.01 -4.31 -6.47
N ASN A 92 16.22 -4.43 -7.54
CA ASN A 92 16.10 -3.41 -8.59
C ASN A 92 14.94 -2.44 -8.32
N ALA A 93 13.95 -2.89 -7.57
CA ALA A 93 12.81 -2.09 -7.17
C ALA A 93 12.35 -2.46 -5.76
N ILE A 94 11.56 -1.58 -5.16
CA ILE A 94 10.87 -1.84 -3.88
C ILE A 94 9.38 -1.79 -4.14
N PHE A 95 8.65 -2.80 -3.69
CA PHE A 95 7.20 -2.79 -3.64
C PHE A 95 6.75 -2.66 -2.19
N ILE A 96 6.07 -1.59 -1.86
CA ILE A 96 5.57 -1.31 -0.51
C ILE A 96 4.05 -1.35 -0.54
N LEU A 97 3.45 -2.17 0.32
CA LEU A 97 2.01 -2.18 0.57
C LEU A 97 1.75 -1.58 1.95
N THR A 98 1.12 -0.41 1.99
CA THR A 98 0.69 0.23 3.23
C THR A 98 -0.77 -0.11 3.50
N LEU A 99 -1.07 -0.68 4.66
CA LEU A 99 -2.43 -0.99 5.12
C LEU A 99 -2.77 -0.08 6.30
N ALA A 100 -3.90 0.62 6.20
CA ALA A 100 -4.38 1.50 7.27
C ALA A 100 -5.91 1.36 7.44
N PRO A 101 -6.44 1.58 8.65
CA PRO A 101 -7.87 1.73 8.82
C PRO A 101 -8.39 2.89 7.98
N ALA A 102 -9.45 2.65 7.19
CA ALA A 102 -10.12 3.71 6.47
C ALA A 102 -10.97 4.52 7.46
N ALA A 103 -10.88 5.84 7.40
CA ALA A 103 -11.78 6.69 8.15
C ALA A 103 -13.21 6.42 7.68
N SER A 104 -14.07 5.99 8.59
CA SER A 104 -15.50 5.90 8.31
C SER A 104 -16.02 7.32 8.08
N SER A 105 -16.38 7.67 6.86
CA SER A 105 -17.11 8.89 6.54
C SER A 105 -18.58 8.76 6.98
N GLY A 106 -18.80 8.38 8.23
CA GLY A 106 -20.12 8.17 8.82
C GLY A 106 -20.42 9.22 9.87
N GLY A 107 -21.23 10.20 9.51
CA GLY A 107 -21.93 11.05 10.46
C GLY A 107 -21.39 12.47 10.56
N TRP A 108 -22.25 13.42 10.31
CA TRP A 108 -22.12 14.81 10.70
C TRP A 108 -21.80 14.94 12.19
N GLY A 109 -20.58 15.27 12.55
CA GLY A 109 -20.22 15.64 13.91
C GLY A 109 -19.13 14.80 14.56
N GLY A 110 -17.89 14.87 14.09
CA GLY A 110 -16.77 14.31 14.82
C GLY A 110 -15.53 14.21 13.95
N SER A 111 -14.52 14.99 14.28
CA SER A 111 -13.13 15.05 13.82
C SER A 111 -12.77 14.02 12.72
N GLY A 112 -13.00 14.42 11.47
CA GLY A 112 -12.68 13.61 10.30
C GLY A 112 -11.17 13.41 10.17
N MET A 113 -10.78 12.16 9.96
CA MET A 113 -9.46 11.84 9.44
C MET A 113 -9.42 12.30 7.98
N ALA A 114 -8.80 13.43 7.74
CA ALA A 114 -8.56 13.90 6.38
C ALA A 114 -7.36 13.10 5.82
N ILE A 115 -7.58 12.35 4.74
CA ILE A 115 -6.48 11.89 3.90
C ILE A 115 -5.98 13.15 3.18
N GLY A 116 -5.06 13.86 3.82
CA GLY A 116 -4.39 14.99 3.24
C GLY A 116 -3.33 14.52 2.28
N ILE A 117 -3.49 14.72 0.98
CA ILE A 117 -2.38 14.79 0.06
C ILE A 117 -1.70 16.13 0.40
N GLY A 118 -0.87 16.12 1.45
CA GLY A 118 -0.10 17.25 1.89
C GLY A 118 1.18 17.35 1.08
N GLY A 119 1.22 18.23 0.10
CA GLY A 119 2.47 18.67 -0.45
C GLY A 119 3.23 19.44 0.62
N PHE A 120 4.32 18.92 1.15
CA PHE A 120 5.25 19.69 1.95
C PHE A 120 6.09 20.57 1.01
N SER A 121 5.72 21.82 0.86
CA SER A 121 6.58 22.83 0.24
C SER A 121 7.56 23.35 1.29
N GLY A 122 8.69 22.71 1.40
CA GLY A 122 9.82 23.13 2.22
C GLY A 122 11.11 22.87 1.44
N GLY A 123 11.58 23.86 0.67
CA GLY A 123 12.95 23.96 0.16
C GLY A 123 13.45 22.83 -0.74
N ARG A 124 13.45 23.05 -2.05
CA ARG A 124 14.23 22.39 -3.12
C ARG A 124 14.09 20.89 -3.43
N ASN A 125 13.23 20.13 -2.76
CA ASN A 125 12.87 18.79 -3.19
C ASN A 125 11.37 18.60 -2.98
N SER A 126 10.59 18.66 -4.05
CA SER A 126 9.17 18.32 -4.07
C SER A 126 9.01 16.79 -4.06
N GLY A 127 8.86 16.22 -2.89
CA GLY A 127 8.43 14.85 -2.71
C GLY A 127 6.92 14.83 -2.44
N VAL A 128 6.15 14.10 -3.24
CA VAL A 128 4.74 13.82 -2.93
C VAL A 128 4.72 12.75 -1.85
N GLY A 129 4.66 13.17 -0.60
CA GLY A 129 4.48 12.26 0.53
C GLY A 129 2.99 12.10 0.83
N VAL A 130 2.46 10.90 0.71
CA VAL A 130 1.14 10.56 1.26
C VAL A 130 1.30 10.38 2.76
N GLY A 131 1.09 11.44 3.51
CA GLY A 131 1.11 11.41 4.97
C GLY A 131 -0.28 11.06 5.50
N LEU A 132 -0.44 9.89 6.11
CA LEU A 132 -1.59 9.57 6.92
C LEU A 132 -1.38 10.14 8.32
N SER A 133 -1.98 11.30 8.61
CA SER A 133 -2.07 11.81 9.97
C SER A 133 -3.35 11.29 10.61
N ALA A 134 -3.23 10.22 11.40
CA ALA A 134 -4.29 9.79 12.30
C ALA A 134 -4.26 10.67 13.56
N PRO A 135 -5.37 11.31 13.98
CA PRO A 135 -5.43 11.91 15.29
C PRO A 135 -5.37 10.79 16.35
N ILE A 136 -4.30 10.79 17.14
CA ILE A 136 -4.18 9.96 18.34
C ILE A 136 -5.08 10.61 19.39
N GLY A 137 -6.36 10.25 19.37
CA GLY A 137 -7.35 10.72 20.32
C GLY A 137 -8.31 9.58 20.65
N GLY A 138 -8.20 9.09 21.88
CA GLY A 138 -8.82 7.93 22.47
C GLY A 138 -10.26 7.58 22.09
N GLY A 139 -10.55 6.29 22.04
CA GLY A 139 -11.85 5.76 22.39
C GLY A 139 -12.69 5.16 21.27
N ALA A 140 -12.14 4.34 20.37
CA ALA A 140 -13.00 3.56 19.46
C ALA A 140 -12.67 2.05 19.42
N TRP A 141 -12.02 1.50 20.42
CA TRP A 141 -11.69 0.05 20.48
C TRP A 141 -12.73 -0.78 21.26
N GLY A 142 -13.90 -0.20 21.57
CA GLY A 142 -14.91 -0.80 22.44
C GLY A 142 -16.29 -1.05 21.84
N GLY A 143 -16.47 -0.98 20.54
CA GLY A 143 -17.74 -1.32 19.92
C GLY A 143 -17.51 -2.20 18.70
N GLY A 144 -18.10 -3.40 18.64
CA GLY A 144 -17.99 -4.35 17.52
C GLY A 144 -18.54 -3.84 16.18
N GLY A 145 -18.16 -2.64 15.78
CA GLY A 145 -18.49 -2.04 14.50
C GLY A 145 -17.53 -2.54 13.39
N ALA A 146 -18.07 -2.80 12.21
CA ALA A 146 -17.30 -3.14 11.04
C ALA A 146 -16.32 -2.00 10.71
N THR A 147 -15.04 -2.33 10.49
CA THR A 147 -13.98 -1.35 10.15
C THR A 147 -13.67 -1.45 8.67
N GLY A 148 -13.61 -0.31 7.99
CA GLY A 148 -13.08 -0.24 6.64
C GLY A 148 -11.55 -0.17 6.67
N PHE A 149 -10.91 -0.65 5.61
CA PHE A 149 -9.46 -0.55 5.42
C PHE A 149 -9.12 0.12 4.09
N SER A 150 -7.98 0.73 4.05
CA SER A 150 -7.35 1.21 2.82
C SER A 150 -6.02 0.49 2.60
N ALA A 151 -5.69 0.28 1.33
CA ALA A 151 -4.39 -0.20 0.91
C ALA A 151 -3.79 0.75 -0.11
N THR A 152 -2.54 1.14 0.10
CA THR A 152 -1.75 1.91 -0.85
C THR A 152 -0.56 1.08 -1.29
N GLY A 153 -0.48 0.77 -2.58
CA GLY A 153 0.70 0.21 -3.21
C GLY A 153 1.62 1.32 -3.72
N ARG A 154 2.94 1.16 -3.52
CA ARG A 154 3.97 2.05 -4.09
C ARG A 154 5.10 1.24 -4.66
N VAL A 155 5.65 1.69 -5.79
CA VAL A 155 6.85 1.13 -6.39
C VAL A 155 7.92 2.20 -6.48
N ILE A 156 9.11 1.88 -5.99
CA ILE A 156 10.29 2.73 -6.03
C ILE A 156 11.33 2.03 -6.92
N ASP A 157 11.82 2.73 -7.93
CA ASP A 157 12.98 2.29 -8.72
C ASP A 157 14.25 2.54 -7.91
N VAL A 158 14.96 1.47 -7.56
CA VAL A 158 16.17 1.52 -6.73
C VAL A 158 17.30 2.29 -7.40
N ARG A 159 17.39 2.22 -8.73
CA ARG A 159 18.44 2.90 -9.50
C ARG A 159 18.31 4.43 -9.44
N THR A 160 17.08 4.94 -9.43
CA THR A 160 16.82 6.38 -9.42
C THR A 160 16.45 6.91 -8.03
N GLY A 161 16.08 6.01 -7.10
CA GLY A 161 15.57 6.36 -5.77
C GLY A 161 14.23 7.11 -5.83
N ARG A 162 13.45 6.94 -6.91
CA ARG A 162 12.20 7.66 -7.13
C ARG A 162 11.01 6.71 -7.16
N MET A 163 9.90 7.16 -6.61
CA MET A 163 8.63 6.50 -6.79
C MET A 163 8.24 6.59 -8.28
N VAL A 164 7.85 5.46 -8.86
CA VAL A 164 7.45 5.35 -10.27
C VAL A 164 5.99 4.98 -10.46
N TRP A 165 5.36 4.48 -9.40
CA TRP A 165 3.94 4.15 -9.40
C TRP A 165 3.38 4.15 -7.99
N SER A 166 2.12 4.56 -7.86
CA SER A 166 1.34 4.33 -6.65
C SER A 166 -0.16 4.21 -6.97
N SER A 167 -0.87 3.43 -6.17
CA SER A 167 -2.33 3.33 -6.25
C SER A 167 -2.93 3.07 -4.88
N THR A 168 -4.07 3.69 -4.59
CA THR A 168 -4.78 3.54 -3.32
C THR A 168 -6.18 3.01 -3.56
N PHE A 169 -6.56 1.99 -2.80
CA PHE A 169 -7.90 1.42 -2.75
C PHE A 169 -8.48 1.50 -1.35
N VAL A 170 -9.80 1.65 -1.28
CA VAL A 170 -10.55 1.69 -0.02
C VAL A 170 -11.64 0.63 -0.08
N ALA A 171 -11.72 -0.20 0.96
CA ALA A 171 -12.78 -1.19 1.15
C ALA A 171 -13.85 -0.68 2.09
N SER A 172 -15.10 -1.02 1.81
CA SER A 172 -16.22 -0.76 2.72
C SER A 172 -16.04 -1.54 4.03
N PRO A 173 -16.56 -1.00 5.15
CA PRO A 173 -16.50 -1.69 6.43
C PRO A 173 -17.08 -3.11 6.37
N SER A 174 -16.36 -4.07 6.95
CA SER A 174 -16.77 -5.47 7.05
C SER A 174 -16.21 -6.09 8.32
N SER A 175 -16.87 -7.12 8.84
CA SER A 175 -16.35 -7.95 9.92
C SER A 175 -15.28 -8.94 9.46
N ASP A 176 -15.19 -9.22 8.15
CA ASP A 176 -14.15 -10.07 7.56
C ASP A 176 -12.92 -9.22 7.18
N VAL A 177 -12.10 -8.90 8.17
CA VAL A 177 -10.86 -8.15 7.99
C VAL A 177 -9.90 -8.86 7.03
N GLY A 178 -9.75 -10.19 7.16
CA GLY A 178 -8.87 -10.96 6.31
C GLY A 178 -9.30 -10.93 4.84
N GLY A 179 -10.59 -11.07 4.58
CA GLY A 179 -11.15 -10.94 3.23
C GLY A 179 -10.98 -9.55 2.63
N GLN A 180 -11.16 -8.50 3.44
CA GLN A 180 -10.90 -7.11 3.01
C GLN A 180 -9.44 -6.90 2.61
N VAL A 181 -8.49 -7.31 3.45
CA VAL A 181 -7.04 -7.13 3.20
C VAL A 181 -6.62 -7.86 1.93
N ARG A 182 -7.04 -9.13 1.76
CA ARG A 182 -6.75 -9.89 0.52
C ARG A 182 -7.40 -9.26 -0.71
N GLY A 183 -8.62 -8.73 -0.59
CA GLY A 183 -9.32 -8.02 -1.66
C GLY A 183 -8.58 -6.75 -2.07
N LEU A 184 -8.16 -5.94 -1.11
CA LEU A 184 -7.39 -4.71 -1.31
C LEU A 184 -6.04 -5.00 -1.97
N MET A 185 -5.30 -5.99 -1.49
CA MET A 185 -4.02 -6.42 -2.05
C MET A 185 -4.17 -6.82 -3.53
N ARG A 186 -5.17 -7.63 -3.86
CA ARG A 186 -5.45 -8.00 -5.27
C ARG A 186 -5.69 -6.77 -6.12
N ASN A 187 -6.56 -5.84 -5.70
CA ASN A 187 -6.86 -4.64 -6.48
C ASN A 187 -5.62 -3.76 -6.70
N VAL A 188 -4.74 -3.64 -5.70
CA VAL A 188 -3.46 -2.93 -5.82
C VAL A 188 -2.58 -3.61 -6.87
N LEU A 189 -2.42 -4.93 -6.82
CA LEU A 189 -1.59 -5.67 -7.76
C LEU A 189 -2.16 -5.65 -9.18
N ASP A 190 -3.47 -5.76 -9.33
CA ASP A 190 -4.15 -5.69 -10.63
C ASP A 190 -4.02 -4.28 -11.24
N SER A 191 -4.05 -3.22 -10.39
CA SER A 191 -3.77 -1.85 -10.84
C SER A 191 -2.32 -1.69 -11.30
N ALA A 192 -1.34 -2.26 -10.58
CA ALA A 192 0.07 -2.25 -10.99
C ALA A 192 0.29 -2.98 -12.32
N GLN A 193 -0.43 -4.08 -12.54
CA GLN A 193 -0.41 -4.82 -13.80
C GLN A 193 -1.05 -4.01 -14.93
N ALA A 194 -2.20 -3.38 -14.69
CA ALA A 194 -2.87 -2.52 -15.68
C ALA A 194 -2.04 -1.29 -16.05
N ALA A 195 -1.25 -0.77 -15.10
CA ALA A 195 -0.30 0.32 -15.34
C ALA A 195 0.99 -0.12 -16.06
N GLY A 196 1.15 -1.41 -16.35
CA GLY A 196 2.33 -1.96 -17.03
C GLY A 196 3.60 -1.98 -16.16
N VAL A 197 3.45 -1.93 -14.85
CA VAL A 197 4.56 -2.01 -13.87
C VAL A 197 4.96 -3.46 -13.62
N LEU A 198 3.93 -4.35 -13.59
CA LEU A 198 4.04 -5.81 -13.45
C LEU A 198 4.05 -6.53 -14.79
#